data_a893b54fe9f6e3ccd532573a5193429f
#
_entry.id   a893b54fe9f6e3ccd532573a5193429f
#
_cell.length_a   1.000
_cell.length_b   1.000
_cell.length_c   1.000
_cell.angle_alpha   90.00
_cell.angle_beta   90.00
_cell.angle_gamma   90.00
#
_symmetry.space_group_name_H-M   'P 1'
#
loop_
_entity.id
_entity.type
_entity.pdbx_description
1 polymer ?
#
loop_
_entity_poly.entity_id
_entity_poly.type
_entity_poly.pdbx_seq_one_letter_code
_entity_poly.pdbx_strand_id
1 'polypeptide(L)'
;MAQSETIIRTLIVDDHPVVRYGVKYILDSESDIEVVGELDGIDGIEMALDRLYPHVVLLDLEMGDIQGAEALRQLRDVAPNVHVIVYTSHDEEEYIIQAAELGVDGYLLKGSPKEEIVSAVRCVNEGGTAIESAVAAKLMQHMNKRSANARQPTVSFSKREKQVLELLAAGKTNSNIGTALFISESTVKFHVHSILSKLGATNRTEAVSIAVQQGVITLYADD
;
A
#
# COMPACT_ATOMS: atom_id res chain seq x y z
N MET A 1 -22.23 -35.38 -13.06
CA MET A 1 -22.78 -34.48 -12.03
C MET A 1 -22.46 -33.07 -12.54
N ALA A 2 -23.48 -32.32 -12.96
CA ALA A 2 -23.28 -30.92 -13.33
C ALA A 2 -22.84 -30.18 -12.05
N GLN A 3 -21.66 -29.60 -12.05
CA GLN A 3 -21.28 -28.62 -11.04
C GLN A 3 -22.28 -27.47 -11.18
N SER A 4 -23.01 -27.17 -10.12
CA SER A 4 -23.83 -25.99 -10.03
C SER A 4 -22.82 -24.82 -10.14
N GLU A 5 -22.74 -24.20 -11.31
CA GLU A 5 -21.96 -22.98 -11.48
C GLU A 5 -22.55 -21.94 -10.53
N THR A 6 -21.78 -21.59 -9.51
CA THR A 6 -22.19 -20.58 -8.52
C THR A 6 -22.14 -19.24 -9.23
N ILE A 7 -23.28 -18.59 -9.40
CA ILE A 7 -23.39 -17.27 -10.03
C ILE A 7 -22.60 -16.25 -9.20
N ILE A 8 -21.71 -15.50 -9.84
CA ILE A 8 -20.94 -14.43 -9.22
C ILE A 8 -21.84 -13.19 -9.12
N ARG A 9 -22.19 -12.82 -7.90
CA ARG A 9 -23.06 -11.68 -7.60
C ARG A 9 -22.20 -10.42 -7.53
N THR A 10 -22.42 -9.47 -8.43
CA THR A 10 -21.61 -8.27 -8.57
C THR A 10 -22.44 -7.01 -8.29
N LEU A 11 -21.94 -6.11 -7.44
CA LEU A 11 -22.48 -4.78 -7.19
C LEU A 11 -21.64 -3.74 -7.91
N ILE A 12 -22.26 -2.80 -8.61
CA ILE A 12 -21.57 -1.68 -9.28
C ILE A 12 -21.82 -0.41 -8.51
N VAL A 13 -20.74 0.34 -8.20
CA VAL A 13 -20.79 1.63 -7.50
C VAL A 13 -19.99 2.64 -8.33
N ASP A 14 -20.70 3.55 -9.02
CA ASP A 14 -20.12 4.54 -9.94
C ASP A 14 -21.15 5.66 -10.16
N ASP A 15 -20.79 6.93 -10.08
CA ASP A 15 -21.72 8.05 -10.25
C ASP A 15 -22.05 8.34 -11.73
N HIS A 16 -21.33 7.75 -12.69
CA HIS A 16 -21.55 7.90 -14.11
C HIS A 16 -22.57 6.88 -14.67
N PRO A 17 -23.82 7.27 -15.00
CA PRO A 17 -24.84 6.32 -15.45
C PRO A 17 -24.44 5.50 -16.68
N VAL A 18 -23.74 6.12 -17.63
CA VAL A 18 -23.31 5.44 -18.88
C VAL A 18 -22.31 4.32 -18.58
N VAL A 19 -21.42 4.54 -17.62
CA VAL A 19 -20.45 3.51 -17.18
C VAL A 19 -21.20 2.36 -16.51
N ARG A 20 -22.11 2.64 -15.56
CA ARG A 20 -22.93 1.60 -14.91
C ARG A 20 -23.68 0.75 -15.93
N TYR A 21 -24.40 1.40 -16.85
CA TYR A 21 -25.13 0.67 -17.91
C TYR A 21 -24.22 -0.17 -18.79
N GLY A 22 -23.05 0.36 -19.17
CA GLY A 22 -22.08 -0.35 -19.99
C GLY A 22 -21.52 -1.59 -19.29
N VAL A 23 -21.06 -1.42 -18.06
CA VAL A 23 -20.50 -2.51 -17.25
C VAL A 23 -21.57 -3.56 -16.95
N LYS A 24 -22.76 -3.12 -16.56
CA LYS A 24 -23.90 -4.04 -16.35
C LYS A 24 -24.20 -4.87 -17.59
N TYR A 25 -24.30 -4.24 -18.75
CA TYR A 25 -24.54 -4.95 -20.02
C TYR A 25 -23.44 -5.97 -20.32
N ILE A 26 -22.19 -5.61 -20.06
CA ILE A 26 -21.03 -6.50 -20.23
C ILE A 26 -21.15 -7.73 -19.32
N LEU A 27 -21.38 -7.52 -18.04
CA LEU A 27 -21.39 -8.58 -17.03
C LEU A 27 -22.63 -9.48 -17.16
N ASP A 28 -23.82 -8.91 -17.35
CA ASP A 28 -25.07 -9.68 -17.52
C ASP A 28 -25.10 -10.47 -18.85
N SER A 29 -24.17 -10.22 -19.78
CA SER A 29 -24.01 -11.05 -20.99
C SER A 29 -23.29 -12.38 -20.73
N GLU A 30 -22.69 -12.55 -19.55
CA GLU A 30 -22.04 -13.79 -19.13
C GLU A 30 -23.02 -14.64 -18.30
N SER A 31 -23.01 -15.97 -18.49
CA SER A 31 -23.98 -16.86 -17.84
C SER A 31 -23.70 -17.12 -16.36
N ASP A 32 -22.48 -16.82 -15.91
CA ASP A 32 -21.96 -17.09 -14.57
C ASP A 32 -21.82 -15.82 -13.71
N ILE A 33 -22.20 -14.63 -14.24
CA ILE A 33 -22.13 -13.35 -13.53
C ILE A 33 -23.51 -12.68 -13.54
N GLU A 34 -23.93 -12.14 -12.40
CA GLU A 34 -25.17 -11.38 -12.23
C GLU A 34 -24.89 -10.05 -11.57
N VAL A 35 -25.30 -8.93 -12.17
CA VAL A 35 -25.28 -7.64 -11.51
C VAL A 35 -26.49 -7.52 -10.60
N VAL A 36 -26.28 -7.71 -9.31
CA VAL A 36 -27.34 -7.75 -8.29
C VAL A 36 -27.80 -6.37 -7.83
N GLY A 37 -27.05 -5.31 -8.15
CA GLY A 37 -27.40 -3.95 -7.83
C GLY A 37 -26.47 -2.91 -8.43
N GLU A 38 -26.92 -1.68 -8.42
CA GLU A 38 -26.20 -0.49 -8.88
C GLU A 38 -26.40 0.63 -7.88
N LEU A 39 -25.33 1.35 -7.55
CA LEU A 39 -25.33 2.57 -6.72
C LEU A 39 -24.65 3.70 -7.50
N ASP A 40 -25.11 4.92 -7.30
CA ASP A 40 -24.54 6.14 -7.87
C ASP A 40 -23.56 6.85 -6.91
N GLY A 41 -23.23 6.21 -5.81
CA GLY A 41 -22.32 6.68 -4.79
C GLY A 41 -22.20 5.68 -3.64
N ILE A 42 -21.42 6.05 -2.63
CA ILE A 42 -21.18 5.18 -1.45
C ILE A 42 -22.38 5.19 -0.49
N ASP A 43 -23.25 6.18 -0.59
CA ASP A 43 -24.44 6.30 0.25
C ASP A 43 -25.35 5.07 0.07
N GLY A 44 -25.70 4.43 1.18
CA GLY A 44 -26.52 3.23 1.15
C GLY A 44 -25.78 1.93 0.85
N ILE A 45 -24.45 1.95 0.74
CA ILE A 45 -23.63 0.76 0.47
C ILE A 45 -23.87 -0.34 1.52
N GLU A 46 -23.92 0.02 2.79
CA GLU A 46 -24.16 -0.93 3.89
C GLU A 46 -25.48 -1.67 3.71
N MET A 47 -26.57 -0.95 3.42
CA MET A 47 -27.89 -1.56 3.14
C MET A 47 -27.87 -2.44 1.90
N ALA A 48 -27.13 -2.02 0.85
CA ALA A 48 -27.01 -2.81 -0.37
C ALA A 48 -26.23 -4.10 -0.12
N LEU A 49 -25.15 -4.07 0.64
CA LEU A 49 -24.36 -5.24 1.00
C LEU A 49 -25.20 -6.24 1.82
N ASP A 50 -25.91 -5.75 2.84
CA ASP A 50 -26.77 -6.58 3.69
C ASP A 50 -27.97 -7.21 2.95
N ARG A 51 -28.45 -6.55 1.92
CA ARG A 51 -29.64 -7.02 1.18
C ARG A 51 -29.27 -7.86 -0.03
N LEU A 52 -28.20 -7.51 -0.72
CA LEU A 52 -27.84 -8.09 -2.01
C LEU A 52 -26.79 -9.19 -1.90
N TYR A 53 -26.03 -9.24 -0.81
CA TYR A 53 -24.94 -10.21 -0.59
C TYR A 53 -24.03 -10.37 -1.83
N PRO A 54 -23.41 -9.27 -2.33
CA PRO A 54 -22.51 -9.36 -3.47
C PRO A 54 -21.23 -10.12 -3.09
N HIS A 55 -20.69 -10.88 -4.03
CA HIS A 55 -19.35 -11.47 -3.91
C HIS A 55 -18.28 -10.47 -4.28
N VAL A 56 -18.54 -9.64 -5.29
CA VAL A 56 -17.60 -8.64 -5.84
C VAL A 56 -18.29 -7.28 -5.91
N VAL A 57 -17.57 -6.23 -5.52
CA VAL A 57 -17.96 -4.84 -5.72
C VAL A 57 -17.02 -4.22 -6.74
N LEU A 58 -17.56 -3.70 -7.85
CA LEU A 58 -16.85 -2.80 -8.76
C LEU A 58 -17.07 -1.38 -8.27
N LEU A 59 -15.99 -0.71 -7.84
CA LEU A 59 -16.02 0.59 -7.19
C LEU A 59 -15.26 1.64 -8.01
N ASP A 60 -15.94 2.71 -8.39
CA ASP A 60 -15.24 3.90 -8.85
C ASP A 60 -14.63 4.69 -7.68
N LEU A 61 -13.47 5.29 -7.91
CA LEU A 61 -12.82 6.19 -6.96
C LEU A 61 -13.18 7.67 -7.18
N GLU A 62 -13.88 8.00 -8.25
CA GLU A 62 -14.27 9.37 -8.62
C GLU A 62 -15.79 9.50 -8.54
N MET A 63 -16.29 9.78 -7.33
CA MET A 63 -17.73 9.92 -7.06
C MET A 63 -18.01 11.20 -6.29
N GLY A 64 -18.29 12.28 -7.02
CA GLY A 64 -18.64 13.58 -6.44
C GLY A 64 -17.56 14.15 -5.51
N ASP A 65 -17.97 14.56 -4.30
CA ASP A 65 -17.07 15.17 -3.29
C ASP A 65 -16.32 14.16 -2.42
N ILE A 66 -16.64 12.87 -2.52
CA ILE A 66 -16.01 11.83 -1.69
C ILE A 66 -14.72 11.36 -2.37
N GLN A 67 -13.61 11.51 -1.66
CA GLN A 67 -12.33 10.96 -2.12
C GLN A 67 -12.40 9.43 -2.13
N GLY A 68 -12.00 8.81 -3.24
CA GLY A 68 -12.13 7.37 -3.45
C GLY A 68 -11.51 6.49 -2.35
N ALA A 69 -10.43 6.95 -1.73
CA ALA A 69 -9.83 6.28 -0.58
C ALA A 69 -10.79 6.22 0.63
N GLU A 70 -11.63 7.24 0.84
CA GLU A 70 -12.62 7.25 1.91
C GLU A 70 -13.77 6.27 1.61
N ALA A 71 -14.27 6.26 0.37
CA ALA A 71 -15.28 5.29 -0.06
C ALA A 71 -14.79 3.84 0.14
N LEU A 72 -13.52 3.59 -0.19
CA LEU A 72 -12.92 2.27 -0.03
C LEU A 72 -12.75 1.89 1.46
N ARG A 73 -12.37 2.84 2.34
CA ARG A 73 -12.31 2.60 3.79
C ARG A 73 -13.70 2.25 4.35
N GLN A 74 -14.71 3.06 4.03
CA GLN A 74 -16.09 2.80 4.47
C GLN A 74 -16.56 1.42 4.03
N LEU A 75 -16.29 1.03 2.78
CA LEU A 75 -16.63 -0.30 2.27
C LEU A 75 -15.90 -1.41 3.06
N ARG A 76 -14.61 -1.26 3.34
CA ARG A 76 -13.84 -2.24 4.11
C ARG A 76 -14.27 -2.34 5.57
N ASP A 77 -14.70 -1.24 6.18
CA ASP A 77 -15.19 -1.23 7.56
C ASP A 77 -16.50 -2.02 7.70
N VAL A 78 -17.43 -1.89 6.73
CA VAL A 78 -18.73 -2.57 6.78
C VAL A 78 -18.71 -3.98 6.18
N ALA A 79 -17.82 -4.26 5.23
CA ALA A 79 -17.74 -5.55 4.54
C ALA A 79 -16.29 -6.00 4.29
N PRO A 80 -15.54 -6.39 5.33
CA PRO A 80 -14.13 -6.75 5.22
C PRO A 80 -13.86 -7.97 4.32
N ASN A 81 -14.85 -8.82 4.11
CA ASN A 81 -14.72 -10.07 3.34
C ASN A 81 -15.26 -9.98 1.89
N VAL A 82 -15.85 -8.86 1.52
CA VAL A 82 -16.32 -8.63 0.15
C VAL A 82 -15.11 -8.31 -0.74
N HIS A 83 -15.05 -8.94 -1.90
CA HIS A 83 -14.01 -8.63 -2.87
C HIS A 83 -14.25 -7.29 -3.55
N VAL A 84 -13.21 -6.47 -3.70
CA VAL A 84 -13.31 -5.14 -4.27
C VAL A 84 -12.38 -4.98 -5.46
N ILE A 85 -12.96 -4.65 -6.60
CA ILE A 85 -12.24 -4.21 -7.79
C ILE A 85 -12.46 -2.72 -7.97
N VAL A 86 -11.39 -1.95 -7.94
CA VAL A 86 -11.42 -0.54 -8.34
C VAL A 86 -11.54 -0.46 -9.86
N TYR A 87 -12.54 0.30 -10.35
CA TYR A 87 -12.77 0.54 -11.77
C TYR A 87 -12.90 2.03 -12.02
N THR A 88 -11.82 2.69 -12.40
CA THR A 88 -11.70 4.15 -12.38
C THR A 88 -10.95 4.71 -13.58
N SER A 89 -11.10 6.02 -13.82
CA SER A 89 -10.29 6.76 -14.82
C SER A 89 -8.90 7.11 -14.30
N HIS A 90 -8.65 6.99 -13.00
CA HIS A 90 -7.37 7.35 -12.39
C HIS A 90 -6.29 6.31 -12.65
N ASP A 91 -5.23 6.74 -13.31
CA ASP A 91 -4.03 5.94 -13.55
C ASP A 91 -2.79 6.49 -12.82
N GLU A 92 -2.97 7.53 -11.99
CA GLU A 92 -1.91 8.16 -11.22
C GLU A 92 -1.40 7.22 -10.11
N GLU A 93 -0.07 7.23 -9.91
CA GLU A 93 0.63 6.36 -8.96
C GLU A 93 0.06 6.46 -7.55
N GLU A 94 -0.38 7.65 -7.13
CA GLU A 94 -0.90 7.91 -5.78
C GLU A 94 -2.19 7.14 -5.49
N TYR A 95 -3.18 7.17 -6.40
CA TYR A 95 -4.44 6.44 -6.23
C TYR A 95 -4.25 4.94 -6.25
N ILE A 96 -3.37 4.45 -7.13
CA ILE A 96 -3.03 3.02 -7.23
C ILE A 96 -2.43 2.52 -5.91
N ILE A 97 -1.50 3.29 -5.32
CA ILE A 97 -0.85 2.93 -4.05
C ILE A 97 -1.86 2.94 -2.91
N GLN A 98 -2.67 3.99 -2.79
CA GLN A 98 -3.69 4.08 -1.76
C GLN A 98 -4.68 2.91 -1.82
N ALA A 99 -5.14 2.55 -3.03
CA ALA A 99 -6.02 1.40 -3.22
C ALA A 99 -5.34 0.09 -2.79
N ALA A 100 -4.07 -0.12 -3.18
CA ALA A 100 -3.31 -1.30 -2.80
C ALA A 100 -3.07 -1.39 -1.28
N GLU A 101 -2.79 -0.26 -0.60
CA GLU A 101 -2.62 -0.19 0.86
C GLU A 101 -3.93 -0.48 1.61
N LEU A 102 -5.08 -0.18 1.00
CA LEU A 102 -6.41 -0.49 1.52
C LEU A 102 -6.89 -1.90 1.15
N GLY A 103 -6.05 -2.69 0.49
CA GLY A 103 -6.29 -4.11 0.25
C GLY A 103 -7.38 -4.38 -0.77
N VAL A 104 -7.36 -3.69 -1.92
CA VAL A 104 -8.25 -4.04 -3.04
C VAL A 104 -7.79 -5.35 -3.70
N ASP A 105 -8.76 -6.11 -4.20
CA ASP A 105 -8.49 -7.38 -4.86
C ASP A 105 -8.23 -7.19 -6.37
N GLY A 106 -8.63 -6.02 -6.92
CA GLY A 106 -8.38 -5.69 -8.32
C GLY A 106 -8.30 -4.20 -8.59
N TYR A 107 -7.65 -3.82 -9.71
CA TYR A 107 -7.58 -2.45 -10.20
C TYR A 107 -7.62 -2.43 -11.73
N LEU A 108 -8.67 -1.87 -12.29
CA LEU A 108 -8.91 -1.72 -13.72
C LEU A 108 -9.12 -0.26 -14.09
N LEU A 109 -8.69 0.13 -15.26
CA LEU A 109 -8.97 1.46 -15.81
C LEU A 109 -10.28 1.48 -16.58
N LYS A 110 -11.04 2.56 -16.49
CA LYS A 110 -12.21 2.80 -17.34
C LYS A 110 -11.77 2.81 -18.80
N GLY A 111 -12.39 1.95 -19.60
CA GLY A 111 -11.97 1.70 -20.98
C GLY A 111 -11.26 0.37 -21.20
N SER A 112 -11.00 -0.41 -20.14
CA SER A 112 -10.52 -1.80 -20.28
C SER A 112 -11.47 -2.61 -21.18
N PRO A 113 -10.94 -3.52 -22.01
CA PRO A 113 -11.76 -4.41 -22.84
C PRO A 113 -12.75 -5.23 -22.01
N LYS A 114 -13.88 -5.59 -22.62
CA LYS A 114 -14.90 -6.45 -22.00
C LYS A 114 -14.28 -7.70 -21.34
N GLU A 115 -13.39 -8.36 -22.06
CA GLU A 115 -12.75 -9.60 -21.64
C GLU A 115 -11.93 -9.44 -20.36
N GLU A 116 -11.31 -8.28 -20.16
CA GLU A 116 -10.54 -7.96 -18.96
C GLU A 116 -11.46 -7.72 -17.76
N ILE A 117 -12.57 -7.00 -17.94
CA ILE A 117 -13.55 -6.75 -16.86
C ILE A 117 -14.13 -8.09 -16.37
N VAL A 118 -14.57 -8.93 -17.30
CA VAL A 118 -15.13 -10.24 -16.99
C VAL A 118 -14.12 -11.16 -16.32
N SER A 119 -12.90 -11.22 -16.87
CA SER A 119 -11.80 -12.01 -16.30
C SER A 119 -11.43 -11.55 -14.89
N ALA A 120 -11.44 -10.25 -14.64
CA ALA A 120 -11.14 -9.68 -13.32
C ALA A 120 -12.18 -10.10 -12.28
N VAL A 121 -13.47 -10.02 -12.61
CA VAL A 121 -14.55 -10.45 -11.71
C VAL A 121 -14.42 -11.92 -11.35
N ARG A 122 -14.15 -12.79 -12.33
CA ARG A 122 -13.93 -14.23 -12.09
C ARG A 122 -12.70 -14.49 -11.23
N CYS A 123 -11.56 -13.89 -11.61
CA CYS A 123 -10.29 -14.04 -10.89
C CYS A 123 -10.42 -13.66 -9.42
N VAL A 124 -11.02 -12.51 -9.16
CA VAL A 124 -11.16 -11.96 -7.80
C VAL A 124 -12.14 -12.80 -6.98
N ASN A 125 -13.25 -13.27 -7.57
CA ASN A 125 -14.19 -14.18 -6.90
C ASN A 125 -13.55 -15.52 -6.50
N GLU A 126 -12.52 -15.96 -7.20
CA GLU A 126 -11.74 -17.16 -6.87
C GLU A 126 -10.63 -16.88 -5.84
N GLY A 127 -10.54 -15.66 -5.30
CA GLY A 127 -9.53 -15.23 -4.34
C GLY A 127 -8.19 -14.85 -4.98
N GLY A 128 -8.16 -14.67 -6.32
CA GLY A 128 -7.02 -14.12 -7.03
C GLY A 128 -6.96 -12.59 -6.99
N THR A 129 -5.95 -12.01 -7.63
CA THR A 129 -5.79 -10.57 -7.78
C THR A 129 -5.82 -10.19 -9.25
N ALA A 130 -6.62 -9.19 -9.62
CA ALA A 130 -6.77 -8.71 -10.99
C ALA A 130 -6.24 -7.28 -11.12
N ILE A 131 -5.03 -7.12 -11.61
CA ILE A 131 -4.37 -5.82 -11.81
C ILE A 131 -3.99 -5.69 -13.26
N GLU A 132 -4.45 -4.62 -13.90
CA GLU A 132 -4.05 -4.30 -15.27
C GLU A 132 -2.53 -4.10 -15.38
N SER A 133 -1.92 -4.55 -16.49
CA SER A 133 -0.45 -4.55 -16.66
C SER A 133 0.18 -3.17 -16.48
N ALA A 134 -0.49 -2.10 -16.94
CA ALA A 134 -0.02 -0.73 -16.77
C ALA A 134 0.00 -0.31 -15.28
N VAL A 135 -1.01 -0.70 -14.53
CA VAL A 135 -1.14 -0.47 -13.08
C VAL A 135 -0.09 -1.27 -12.30
N ALA A 136 0.09 -2.54 -12.65
CA ALA A 136 1.11 -3.41 -12.06
C ALA A 136 2.53 -2.85 -12.24
N ALA A 137 2.83 -2.30 -13.43
CA ALA A 137 4.13 -1.67 -13.68
C ALA A 137 4.37 -0.46 -12.76
N LYS A 138 3.36 0.39 -12.52
CA LYS A 138 3.45 1.55 -11.61
C LYS A 138 3.66 1.09 -10.16
N LEU A 139 2.92 0.07 -9.70
CA LEU A 139 3.13 -0.52 -8.35
C LEU A 139 4.55 -1.07 -8.18
N MET A 140 5.07 -1.81 -9.16
CA MET A 140 6.44 -2.33 -9.10
C MET A 140 7.49 -1.21 -9.08
N GLN A 141 7.30 -0.14 -9.85
CA GLN A 141 8.18 1.03 -9.81
C GLN A 141 8.18 1.69 -8.43
N HIS A 142 7.00 1.84 -7.81
CA HIS A 142 6.88 2.38 -6.46
C HIS A 142 7.60 1.50 -5.43
N MET A 143 7.38 0.19 -5.47
CA MET A 143 8.07 -0.75 -4.57
C MET A 143 9.58 -0.69 -4.74
N ASN A 144 10.08 -0.56 -5.96
CA ASN A 144 11.51 -0.37 -6.24
C ASN A 144 12.03 0.95 -5.70
N LYS A 145 11.28 2.06 -5.84
CA LYS A 145 11.62 3.36 -5.25
C LYS A 145 11.63 3.28 -3.71
N ARG A 146 10.65 2.63 -3.10
CA ARG A 146 10.65 2.38 -1.63
C ARG A 146 11.81 1.51 -1.20
N SER A 147 12.13 0.45 -1.93
CA SER A 147 13.29 -0.40 -1.66
C SER A 147 14.62 0.32 -1.87
N ALA A 148 14.71 1.21 -2.85
CA ALA A 148 15.87 2.08 -3.04
C ALA A 148 15.97 3.15 -1.95
N ASN A 149 14.83 3.69 -1.50
CA ASN A 149 14.73 4.64 -0.39
C ASN A 149 14.83 3.96 0.99
N ALA A 150 14.44 2.70 1.11
CA ALA A 150 14.66 1.89 2.32
C ALA A 150 16.16 1.58 2.54
N ARG A 151 17.00 1.79 1.53
CA ARG A 151 18.46 1.87 1.69
C ARG A 151 18.93 3.24 2.18
N GLN A 152 18.06 4.26 2.25
CA GLN A 152 18.32 5.47 3.00
C GLN A 152 17.80 5.25 4.43
N PRO A 153 18.58 5.64 5.46
CA PRO A 153 18.18 5.41 6.84
C PRO A 153 16.84 6.11 7.12
N THR A 154 15.82 5.34 7.44
CA THR A 154 14.52 5.85 7.91
C THR A 154 14.65 6.60 9.23
N VAL A 155 15.81 6.52 9.85
CA VAL A 155 16.16 7.18 11.12
C VAL A 155 16.96 8.44 10.85
N SER A 156 16.37 9.59 11.14
CA SER A 156 17.10 10.85 11.06
C SER A 156 18.03 11.04 12.27
N PHE A 157 19.32 11.11 11.98
CA PHE A 157 20.33 11.44 12.99
C PHE A 157 20.64 12.92 12.93
N SER A 158 20.69 13.55 14.10
CA SER A 158 21.25 14.91 14.22
C SER A 158 22.71 14.92 13.78
N LYS A 159 23.22 16.09 13.39
CA LYS A 159 24.63 16.25 13.03
C LYS A 159 25.56 15.73 14.13
N ARG A 160 25.15 15.90 15.39
CA ARG A 160 25.92 15.46 16.56
C ARG A 160 25.91 13.95 16.75
N GLU A 161 24.75 13.31 16.56
CA GLU A 161 24.65 11.85 16.62
C GLU A 161 25.45 11.17 15.52
N LYS A 162 25.49 11.75 14.30
CA LYS A 162 26.34 11.23 13.22
C LYS A 162 27.83 11.25 13.59
N GLN A 163 28.31 12.39 14.12
CA GLN A 163 29.70 12.52 14.57
C GLN A 163 30.05 11.51 15.68
N VAL A 164 29.15 11.31 16.64
CA VAL A 164 29.34 10.29 17.68
C VAL A 164 29.37 8.89 17.07
N LEU A 165 28.46 8.57 16.13
CA LEU A 165 28.37 7.27 15.49
C LEU A 165 29.63 6.93 14.65
N GLU A 166 30.18 7.90 13.93
CA GLU A 166 31.44 7.78 13.18
C GLU A 166 32.63 7.44 14.13
N LEU A 167 32.71 8.12 15.27
CA LEU A 167 33.75 7.84 16.25
C LEU A 167 33.55 6.51 17.00
N LEU A 168 32.27 6.08 17.17
CA LEU A 168 31.95 4.74 17.67
C LEU A 168 32.44 3.66 16.68
N ALA A 169 32.23 3.89 15.39
CA ALA A 169 32.69 2.99 14.32
C ALA A 169 34.23 2.91 14.25
N ALA A 170 34.92 4.02 14.55
CA ALA A 170 36.38 4.06 14.71
C ALA A 170 36.88 3.47 16.04
N GLY A 171 36.02 2.80 16.82
CA GLY A 171 36.40 2.11 18.07
C GLY A 171 36.72 3.03 19.25
N LYS A 172 36.45 4.33 19.18
CA LYS A 172 36.79 5.29 20.25
C LYS A 172 35.92 5.07 21.50
N THR A 173 36.53 5.23 22.69
CA THR A 173 35.81 5.21 23.97
C THR A 173 34.97 6.47 24.16
N ASN A 174 33.99 6.45 25.07
CA ASN A 174 33.15 7.63 25.34
C ASN A 174 34.01 8.84 25.82
N SER A 175 35.06 8.59 26.58
CA SER A 175 36.00 9.61 26.99
C SER A 175 36.74 10.25 25.80
N ASN A 176 37.26 9.39 24.89
CA ASN A 176 37.94 9.86 23.67
C ASN A 176 37.02 10.62 22.72
N ILE A 177 35.74 10.15 22.61
CA ILE A 177 34.71 10.85 21.84
C ILE A 177 34.39 12.20 22.45
N GLY A 178 34.29 12.27 23.80
CA GLY A 178 34.09 13.52 24.52
C GLY A 178 35.18 14.53 24.26
N THR A 179 36.44 14.10 24.32
CA THR A 179 37.60 14.93 24.00
C THR A 179 37.59 15.41 22.55
N ALA A 180 37.36 14.50 21.59
CA ALA A 180 37.34 14.81 20.15
C ALA A 180 36.22 15.78 19.77
N LEU A 181 35.10 15.71 20.45
CA LEU A 181 33.92 16.51 20.15
C LEU A 181 33.73 17.71 21.11
N PHE A 182 34.62 17.92 22.05
CA PHE A 182 34.56 19.00 23.07
C PHE A 182 33.25 18.97 23.89
N ILE A 183 32.86 17.78 24.35
CA ILE A 183 31.69 17.58 25.22
C ILE A 183 32.03 16.64 26.38
N SER A 184 31.20 16.64 27.42
CA SER A 184 31.38 15.75 28.55
C SER A 184 31.11 14.27 28.18
N GLU A 185 31.75 13.34 28.89
CA GLU A 185 31.50 11.92 28.73
C GLU A 185 30.01 11.55 28.98
N SER A 186 29.37 12.26 29.91
CA SER A 186 27.93 12.06 30.17
C SER A 186 27.06 12.47 28.96
N THR A 187 27.43 13.54 28.25
CA THR A 187 26.78 13.95 27.02
C THR A 187 26.98 12.92 25.90
N VAL A 188 28.18 12.32 25.81
CA VAL A 188 28.41 11.21 24.86
C VAL A 188 27.53 10.02 25.18
N LYS A 189 27.44 9.60 26.46
CA LYS A 189 26.54 8.52 26.88
C LYS A 189 25.08 8.78 26.51
N PHE A 190 24.61 10.02 26.64
CA PHE A 190 23.28 10.41 26.20
C PHE A 190 23.09 10.22 24.68
N HIS A 191 24.04 10.70 23.87
CA HIS A 191 23.98 10.51 22.41
C HIS A 191 24.04 9.03 22.02
N VAL A 192 24.90 8.24 22.66
CA VAL A 192 24.98 6.78 22.43
C VAL A 192 23.65 6.12 22.73
N HIS A 193 23.03 6.44 23.86
CA HIS A 193 21.70 5.89 24.20
C HIS A 193 20.63 6.26 23.16
N SER A 194 20.62 7.52 22.73
CA SER A 194 19.72 7.99 21.66
C SER A 194 19.94 7.23 20.33
N ILE A 195 21.20 7.01 19.95
CA ILE A 195 21.59 6.26 18.75
C ILE A 195 21.12 4.80 18.85
N LEU A 196 21.36 4.13 19.99
CA LEU A 196 20.91 2.76 20.24
C LEU A 196 19.39 2.64 20.11
N SER A 197 18.66 3.54 20.75
CA SER A 197 17.19 3.59 20.69
C SER A 197 16.67 3.78 19.26
N LYS A 198 17.29 4.72 18.51
CA LYS A 198 16.91 5.00 17.13
C LYS A 198 17.17 3.83 16.17
N LEU A 199 18.23 3.07 16.39
CA LEU A 199 18.59 1.91 15.57
C LEU A 199 17.94 0.62 16.04
N GLY A 200 17.27 0.60 17.21
CA GLY A 200 16.79 -0.62 17.84
C GLY A 200 17.90 -1.56 18.27
N ALA A 201 19.11 -1.04 18.51
CA ALA A 201 20.29 -1.80 18.86
C ALA A 201 20.42 -1.99 20.40
N THR A 202 20.87 -3.16 20.84
CA THR A 202 21.04 -3.49 22.24
C THR A 202 22.44 -3.09 22.78
N ASN A 203 23.41 -2.92 21.87
CA ASN A 203 24.78 -2.54 22.22
C ASN A 203 25.43 -1.73 21.10
N ARG A 204 26.62 -1.12 21.44
CA ARG A 204 27.33 -0.22 20.51
C ARG A 204 27.82 -0.91 19.23
N THR A 205 28.22 -2.18 19.32
CA THR A 205 28.73 -2.94 18.17
C THR A 205 27.60 -3.22 17.18
N GLU A 206 26.45 -3.60 17.69
CA GLU A 206 25.23 -3.80 16.89
C GLU A 206 24.78 -2.49 16.24
N ALA A 207 24.83 -1.36 16.98
CA ALA A 207 24.48 -0.05 16.43
C ALA A 207 25.39 0.34 15.26
N VAL A 208 26.69 0.11 15.36
CA VAL A 208 27.65 0.36 14.27
C VAL A 208 27.34 -0.53 13.07
N SER A 209 27.10 -1.83 13.30
CA SER A 209 26.75 -2.79 12.23
C SER A 209 25.49 -2.37 11.46
N ILE A 210 24.41 -2.05 12.18
CA ILE A 210 23.16 -1.58 11.58
C ILE A 210 23.36 -0.28 10.82
N ALA A 211 24.11 0.69 11.38
CA ALA A 211 24.36 1.97 10.76
C ALA A 211 25.15 1.86 9.44
N VAL A 212 26.10 0.93 9.38
CA VAL A 212 26.85 0.61 8.15
C VAL A 212 25.92 -0.06 7.12
N GLN A 213 25.12 -1.05 7.54
CA GLN A 213 24.15 -1.72 6.64
C GLN A 213 23.11 -0.76 6.06
N GLN A 214 22.67 0.22 6.86
CA GLN A 214 21.71 1.24 6.43
C GLN A 214 22.36 2.40 5.67
N GLY A 215 23.68 2.42 5.48
CA GLY A 215 24.40 3.49 4.79
C GLY A 215 24.43 4.82 5.54
N VAL A 216 24.16 4.82 6.87
CA VAL A 216 24.24 6.02 7.74
C VAL A 216 25.66 6.52 7.88
N ILE A 217 26.61 5.57 7.97
CA ILE A 217 28.06 5.83 8.03
C ILE A 217 28.79 4.84 7.11
N THR A 218 30.00 5.24 6.69
CA THR A 218 30.92 4.37 5.93
C THR A 218 32.13 4.06 6.80
N LEU A 219 32.54 2.79 6.86
CA LEU A 219 33.81 2.43 7.50
C LEU A 219 34.93 2.79 6.53
N TYR A 220 35.73 3.78 6.88
CA TYR A 220 37.02 4.00 6.23
C TYR A 220 38.01 3.02 6.89
N ALA A 221 38.61 2.12 6.13
CA ALA A 221 39.80 1.43 6.56
C ALA A 221 40.91 2.49 6.62
N ASP A 222 41.44 2.72 7.80
CA ASP A 222 42.69 3.47 7.93
C ASP A 222 43.79 2.64 7.25
N ASP A 223 44.45 3.22 6.23
CA ASP A 223 45.69 2.71 5.62
C ASP A 223 46.86 2.76 6.64
#